data_13918c3dc10c7c05c1b01ce31b23cbfa
#
_entry.id   13918c3dc10c7c05c1b01ce31b23cbfa
#
_cell.length_a   1.000
_cell.length_b   1.000
_cell.length_c   1.000
_cell.angle_alpha   90.00
_cell.angle_beta   90.00
_cell.angle_gamma   90.00
#
_symmetry.space_group_name_H-M   'P 1'
#
loop_
_entity.id
_entity.type
_entity.pdbx_description
1 polymer ?
#
loop_
_entity_poly.entity_id
_entity_poly.type
_entity_poly.pdbx_seq_one_letter_code
_entity_poly.pdbx_strand_id
1 'polypeptide(L)'
;MAAIFIHDLIPAVLSAVLPDTSGFSVIDANKKAACCQGCFRCWLASPGQCMMKDDLQTVSSQIGNCKKVIILSRCRYGGFSPGVKRVLDRAISLSLPFFTYRSGRVRHPLRYQNRPTLTVCFYGTVTDFERETAARLVEANRVNMGFSPAQAFFAEKPELLAEVIKNK
;
A
#
# COMPACT_ATOMS: atom_id res chain seq x y z
N MET A 1 -1.93 -0.24 -16.46
CA MET A 1 -2.95 -0.27 -15.41
C MET A 1 -3.11 1.13 -14.84
N ALA A 2 -4.34 1.60 -14.62
CA ALA A 2 -4.56 2.98 -14.20
C ALA A 2 -4.27 3.21 -12.72
N ALA A 3 -4.97 2.57 -11.81
CA ALA A 3 -4.83 2.76 -10.37
C ALA A 3 -5.08 1.47 -9.59
N ILE A 4 -4.50 1.38 -8.39
CA ILE A 4 -4.77 0.31 -7.41
C ILE A 4 -5.41 0.94 -6.18
N PHE A 5 -6.50 0.33 -5.71
CA PHE A 5 -7.17 0.70 -4.47
C PHE A 5 -7.08 -0.45 -3.46
N ILE A 6 -6.40 -0.22 -2.35
CA ILE A 6 -6.22 -1.19 -1.25
C ILE A 6 -7.07 -0.72 -0.08
N HIS A 7 -7.93 -1.57 0.46
CA HIS A 7 -8.81 -1.18 1.57
C HIS A 7 -9.07 -2.32 2.56
N ASP A 8 -9.49 -1.95 3.76
CA ASP A 8 -9.97 -2.84 4.82
C ASP A 8 -11.44 -2.59 5.21
N LEU A 9 -12.23 -2.03 4.29
CA LEU A 9 -13.64 -1.73 4.49
C LEU A 9 -14.52 -2.96 4.32
N ILE A 10 -15.64 -2.99 5.04
CA ILE A 10 -16.73 -3.91 4.74
C ILE A 10 -17.48 -3.46 3.48
N PRO A 11 -18.16 -4.37 2.74
CA PRO A 11 -18.76 -4.06 1.44
C PRO A 11 -19.74 -2.86 1.46
N ALA A 12 -20.57 -2.75 2.49
CA ALA A 12 -21.54 -1.65 2.59
C ALA A 12 -20.85 -0.27 2.68
N VAL A 13 -19.74 -0.17 3.42
CA VAL A 13 -18.96 1.07 3.55
C VAL A 13 -18.17 1.35 2.27
N LEU A 14 -17.63 0.30 1.65
CA LEU A 14 -16.93 0.44 0.37
C LEU A 14 -17.84 1.08 -0.70
N SER A 15 -19.07 0.60 -0.83
CA SER A 15 -20.03 1.16 -1.80
C SER A 15 -20.38 2.62 -1.53
N ALA A 16 -20.35 3.07 -0.28
CA ALA A 16 -20.55 4.46 0.07
C ALA A 16 -19.33 5.35 -0.25
N VAL A 17 -18.12 4.83 -0.05
CA VAL A 17 -16.85 5.56 -0.27
C VAL A 17 -16.48 5.59 -1.74
N LEU A 18 -16.60 4.47 -2.43
CA LEU A 18 -16.22 4.28 -3.83
C LEU A 18 -17.31 3.50 -4.57
N PRO A 19 -18.41 4.17 -4.97
CA PRO A 19 -19.53 3.52 -5.65
C PRO A 19 -19.17 2.97 -7.03
N ASP A 20 -18.19 3.57 -7.71
CA ASP A 20 -17.64 3.09 -8.98
C ASP A 20 -16.17 2.68 -8.81
N THR A 21 -15.91 1.41 -9.04
CA THR A 21 -14.57 0.81 -8.97
C THR A 21 -13.95 0.55 -10.34
N SER A 22 -14.61 0.91 -11.43
CA SER A 22 -14.19 0.56 -12.82
C SER A 22 -12.80 1.08 -13.20
N GLY A 23 -12.36 2.18 -12.58
CA GLY A 23 -11.02 2.75 -12.76
C GLY A 23 -9.90 2.11 -11.94
N PHE A 24 -10.21 1.12 -11.08
CA PHE A 24 -9.28 0.57 -10.10
C PHE A 24 -9.13 -0.95 -10.19
N SER A 25 -7.90 -1.42 -9.94
CA SER A 25 -7.68 -2.78 -9.45
C SER A 25 -7.87 -2.77 -7.94
N VAL A 26 -8.97 -3.34 -7.45
CA VAL A 26 -9.33 -3.30 -6.02
C VAL A 26 -8.73 -4.49 -5.28
N ILE A 27 -8.02 -4.23 -4.20
CA ILE A 27 -7.47 -5.23 -3.28
C ILE A 27 -8.18 -5.10 -1.92
N ASP A 28 -9.06 -6.04 -1.64
CA ASP A 28 -9.71 -6.17 -0.34
C ASP A 28 -8.77 -6.86 0.65
N ALA A 29 -8.25 -6.08 1.59
CA ALA A 29 -7.31 -6.56 2.60
C ALA A 29 -7.97 -7.45 3.69
N ASN A 30 -9.31 -7.52 3.74
CA ASN A 30 -10.03 -8.44 4.63
C ASN A 30 -10.10 -9.86 4.08
N LYS A 31 -9.91 -10.05 2.77
CA LYS A 31 -9.87 -11.38 2.18
C LYS A 31 -8.76 -12.23 2.78
N LYS A 32 -9.04 -13.53 2.87
CA LYS A 32 -8.08 -14.50 3.36
C LYS A 32 -6.89 -14.60 2.41
N ALA A 33 -5.71 -14.25 2.91
CA ALA A 33 -4.45 -14.40 2.20
C ALA A 33 -3.33 -14.76 3.20
N ALA A 34 -2.29 -15.43 2.73
CA ALA A 34 -1.16 -15.79 3.58
C ALA A 34 -0.31 -14.55 3.94
N CYS A 35 0.22 -14.51 5.15
CA CYS A 35 1.23 -13.53 5.54
C CYS A 35 2.54 -13.78 4.80
N CYS A 36 3.36 -12.74 4.63
CA CYS A 36 4.71 -12.90 4.10
C CYS A 36 5.54 -13.80 5.03
N GLN A 37 6.12 -14.87 4.48
CA GLN A 37 6.94 -15.83 5.23
C GLN A 37 8.42 -15.43 5.29
N GLY A 38 8.82 -14.32 4.68
CA GLY A 38 10.23 -13.91 4.62
C GLY A 38 11.13 -14.88 3.84
N CYS A 39 10.58 -15.71 2.97
CA CYS A 39 11.34 -16.72 2.22
C CYS A 39 12.19 -16.15 1.07
N PHE A 40 12.03 -14.88 0.72
CA PHE A 40 12.73 -14.14 -0.33
C PHE A 40 12.71 -14.74 -1.74
N ARG A 41 11.89 -15.76 -2.00
CA ARG A 41 11.78 -16.37 -3.33
C ARG A 41 11.31 -15.38 -4.40
N CYS A 42 10.47 -14.41 -4.03
CA CYS A 42 10.04 -13.32 -4.90
C CYS A 42 11.17 -12.34 -5.30
N TRP A 43 12.32 -12.42 -4.64
CA TRP A 43 13.52 -11.69 -5.04
C TRP A 43 14.42 -12.49 -5.98
N LEU A 44 14.53 -13.80 -5.77
CA LEU A 44 15.54 -14.67 -6.37
C LEU A 44 14.97 -15.65 -7.41
N ALA A 45 14.06 -16.53 -6.98
CA ALA A 45 13.57 -17.63 -7.81
C ALA A 45 12.43 -17.23 -8.75
N SER A 46 11.55 -16.33 -8.30
CA SER A 46 10.40 -15.85 -9.06
C SER A 46 10.29 -14.33 -8.93
N PRO A 47 11.17 -13.56 -9.58
CA PRO A 47 11.26 -12.12 -9.40
C PRO A 47 9.93 -11.39 -9.61
N GLY A 48 9.48 -10.65 -8.59
CA GLY A 48 8.23 -9.89 -8.64
C GLY A 48 6.97 -10.71 -8.33
N GLN A 49 7.08 -12.03 -8.13
CA GLN A 49 5.94 -12.91 -7.78
C GLN A 49 6.17 -13.63 -6.46
N CYS A 50 5.15 -13.60 -5.59
CA CYS A 50 5.19 -14.38 -4.37
C CYS A 50 4.94 -15.87 -4.67
N MET A 51 5.57 -16.76 -3.90
CA MET A 51 5.34 -18.19 -4.01
C MET A 51 3.96 -18.66 -3.52
N MET A 52 3.33 -17.86 -2.66
CA MET A 52 2.00 -18.17 -2.14
C MET A 52 0.96 -17.92 -3.24
N LYS A 53 0.21 -18.98 -3.58
CA LYS A 53 -0.81 -18.97 -4.65
C LYS A 53 -2.14 -18.44 -4.09
N ASP A 54 -2.23 -17.14 -3.91
CA ASP A 54 -3.42 -16.41 -3.47
C ASP A 54 -3.54 -15.07 -4.21
N ASP A 55 -4.58 -14.29 -3.92
CA ASP A 55 -4.88 -13.01 -4.60
C ASP A 55 -3.72 -11.99 -4.50
N LEU A 56 -2.78 -12.16 -3.56
CA LEU A 56 -1.63 -11.28 -3.37
C LEU A 56 -0.36 -11.77 -4.09
N GLN A 57 -0.43 -12.85 -4.87
CA GLN A 57 0.75 -13.43 -5.54
C GLN A 57 1.49 -12.40 -6.40
N THR A 58 0.77 -11.56 -7.12
CA THR A 58 1.30 -10.60 -8.10
C THR A 58 1.26 -9.15 -7.62
N VAL A 59 0.98 -8.89 -6.34
CA VAL A 59 0.77 -7.54 -5.80
C VAL A 59 1.98 -6.62 -6.06
N SER A 60 3.21 -7.14 -5.96
CA SER A 60 4.42 -6.35 -6.27
C SER A 60 4.46 -5.88 -7.73
N SER A 61 4.18 -6.76 -8.67
CA SER A 61 4.19 -6.40 -10.09
C SER A 61 3.01 -5.49 -10.45
N GLN A 62 1.85 -5.68 -9.82
CA GLN A 62 0.71 -4.77 -9.99
C GLN A 62 1.06 -3.36 -9.52
N ILE A 63 1.59 -3.20 -8.29
CA ILE A 63 2.02 -1.90 -7.75
C ILE A 63 3.15 -1.30 -8.59
N GLY A 64 4.15 -2.10 -8.96
CA GLY A 64 5.29 -1.62 -9.75
C GLY A 64 4.92 -1.11 -11.14
N ASN A 65 3.80 -1.54 -11.69
CA ASN A 65 3.35 -1.17 -13.05
C ASN A 65 2.11 -0.25 -13.08
N CYS A 66 1.55 0.14 -11.94
CA CYS A 66 0.43 1.08 -11.89
C CYS A 66 0.92 2.54 -11.92
N LYS A 67 0.01 3.48 -12.16
CA LYS A 67 0.31 4.93 -12.08
C LYS A 67 0.07 5.48 -10.67
N LYS A 68 -0.82 4.85 -9.91
CA LYS A 68 -1.36 5.38 -8.68
C LYS A 68 -1.73 4.26 -7.72
N VAL A 69 -1.41 4.43 -6.45
CA VAL A 69 -1.84 3.57 -5.34
C VAL A 69 -2.60 4.40 -4.34
N ILE A 70 -3.83 4.00 -4.05
CA ILE A 70 -4.64 4.59 -2.98
C ILE A 70 -4.85 3.52 -1.92
N ILE A 71 -4.57 3.85 -0.67
CA ILE A 71 -4.76 2.97 0.48
C ILE A 71 -5.78 3.61 1.41
N LEU A 72 -6.86 2.91 1.72
CA LEU A 72 -7.81 3.30 2.75
C LEU A 72 -7.74 2.27 3.89
N SER A 73 -7.22 2.68 5.04
CA SER A 73 -6.91 1.80 6.15
C SER A 73 -7.38 2.38 7.47
N ARG A 74 -7.94 1.54 8.33
CA ARG A 74 -8.09 1.91 9.72
C ARG A 74 -6.71 2.19 10.33
N CYS A 75 -6.57 3.34 10.99
CA CYS A 75 -5.36 3.65 11.74
C CYS A 75 -5.27 2.78 12.99
N ARG A 76 -4.12 2.15 13.19
CA ARG A 76 -3.82 1.34 14.37
C ARG A 76 -2.46 1.76 14.93
N TYR A 77 -2.47 2.47 16.05
CA TYR A 77 -1.25 2.96 16.71
C TYR A 77 -0.33 3.75 15.78
N GLY A 78 -0.90 4.56 14.88
CA GLY A 78 -0.13 5.28 13.87
C GLY A 78 0.35 4.41 12.69
N GLY A 79 -0.25 3.24 12.49
CA GLY A 79 0.07 2.33 11.39
C GLY A 79 -1.14 1.83 10.63
N PHE A 80 -0.90 0.99 9.63
CA PHE A 80 -1.94 0.31 8.85
C PHE A 80 -2.65 -0.76 9.68
N SER A 81 -3.88 -1.09 9.29
CA SER A 81 -4.54 -2.29 9.79
C SER A 81 -3.76 -3.56 9.42
N PRO A 82 -3.91 -4.65 10.19
CA PRO A 82 -3.18 -5.90 9.91
C PRO A 82 -3.39 -6.44 8.49
N GLY A 83 -4.59 -6.27 7.93
CA GLY A 83 -4.91 -6.68 6.57
C GLY A 83 -4.11 -5.89 5.53
N VAL A 84 -4.15 -4.56 5.62
CA VAL A 84 -3.41 -3.67 4.71
C VAL A 84 -1.89 -3.87 4.88
N LYS A 85 -1.41 -4.00 6.12
CA LYS A 85 0.00 -4.31 6.39
C LYS A 85 0.44 -5.60 5.69
N ARG A 86 -0.38 -6.66 5.74
CA ARG A 86 -0.13 -7.94 5.04
C ARG A 86 0.02 -7.75 3.53
N VAL A 87 -0.83 -6.93 2.90
CA VAL A 87 -0.71 -6.61 1.46
C VAL A 87 0.63 -5.96 1.16
N LEU A 88 1.03 -4.97 1.97
CA LEU A 88 2.31 -4.26 1.79
C LEU A 88 3.52 -5.16 2.06
N ASP A 89 3.47 -6.03 3.06
CA ASP A 89 4.54 -7.00 3.32
C ASP A 89 4.73 -7.98 2.15
N ARG A 90 3.63 -8.37 1.49
CA ARG A 90 3.66 -9.22 0.30
C ARG A 90 4.22 -8.50 -0.93
N ALA A 91 4.28 -7.15 -0.89
CA ALA A 91 4.86 -6.33 -1.94
C ALA A 91 6.38 -6.07 -1.78
N ILE A 92 7.09 -6.80 -0.90
CA ILE A 92 8.52 -6.61 -0.64
C ILE A 92 9.39 -6.63 -1.91
N SER A 93 9.01 -7.39 -2.92
CA SER A 93 9.75 -7.48 -4.18
C SER A 93 9.61 -6.26 -5.12
N LEU A 94 8.98 -5.17 -4.66
CA LEU A 94 9.14 -3.83 -5.26
C LEU A 94 10.60 -3.38 -5.19
N SER A 95 11.37 -3.88 -4.24
CA SER A 95 12.82 -3.69 -4.14
C SER A 95 13.60 -4.93 -4.61
N LEU A 96 14.89 -4.74 -4.84
CA LEU A 96 15.84 -5.79 -5.19
C LEU A 96 16.61 -6.26 -3.93
N PRO A 97 17.16 -7.48 -3.90
CA PRO A 97 17.89 -8.01 -2.75
C PRO A 97 19.25 -7.34 -2.51
N PHE A 98 19.68 -6.48 -3.39
CA PHE A 98 20.98 -5.80 -3.31
C PHE A 98 20.93 -4.58 -2.40
N PHE A 99 22.10 -4.03 -2.08
CA PHE A 99 22.21 -2.78 -1.33
C PHE A 99 22.82 -1.70 -2.21
N THR A 100 22.36 -0.47 -1.99
CA THR A 100 22.90 0.74 -2.61
C THR A 100 22.98 1.85 -1.56
N TYR A 101 23.95 2.75 -1.73
CA TYR A 101 24.08 3.95 -0.91
C TYR A 101 23.43 5.12 -1.65
N ARG A 102 22.37 5.68 -1.06
CA ARG A 102 21.62 6.80 -1.64
C ARG A 102 21.17 7.78 -0.57
N SER A 103 21.45 9.07 -0.79
CA SER A 103 21.07 10.15 0.13
C SER A 103 21.52 9.89 1.58
N GLY A 104 22.78 9.49 1.76
CA GLY A 104 23.37 9.26 3.08
C GLY A 104 22.91 7.99 3.80
N ARG A 105 22.20 7.07 3.12
CA ARG A 105 21.66 5.85 3.75
C ARG A 105 21.81 4.64 2.84
N VAL A 106 22.03 3.48 3.46
CA VAL A 106 21.98 2.18 2.78
C VAL A 106 20.51 1.82 2.54
N ARG A 107 20.18 1.41 1.31
CA ARG A 107 18.83 1.07 0.88
C ARG A 107 18.87 -0.08 -0.12
N HIS A 108 17.73 -0.72 -0.31
CA HIS A 108 17.51 -1.61 -1.45
C HIS A 108 17.24 -0.79 -2.72
N PRO A 109 17.87 -1.09 -3.86
CA PRO A 109 17.46 -0.54 -5.15
C PRO A 109 16.04 -0.98 -5.49
N LEU A 110 15.33 -0.16 -6.25
CA LEU A 110 13.97 -0.47 -6.67
C LEU A 110 13.99 -1.37 -7.91
N ARG A 111 13.09 -2.34 -7.95
CA ARG A 111 12.96 -3.26 -9.10
C ARG A 111 12.36 -2.58 -10.33
N TYR A 112 11.37 -1.71 -10.11
CA TYR A 112 10.63 -1.05 -11.18
C TYR A 112 11.12 0.39 -11.34
N GLN A 113 11.19 0.86 -12.59
CA GLN A 113 11.53 2.27 -12.88
C GLN A 113 10.35 3.21 -12.64
N ASN A 114 9.13 2.68 -12.79
CA ASN A 114 7.92 3.43 -12.53
C ASN A 114 7.84 3.89 -11.06
N ARG A 115 7.29 5.08 -10.86
CA ARG A 115 7.13 5.73 -9.54
C ARG A 115 5.68 6.13 -9.34
N PRO A 116 4.80 5.18 -8.97
CA PRO A 116 3.40 5.51 -8.76
C PRO A 116 3.23 6.53 -7.64
N THR A 117 2.20 7.35 -7.73
CA THR A 117 1.79 8.20 -6.61
C THR A 117 1.19 7.34 -5.50
N LEU A 118 1.38 7.75 -4.25
CA LEU A 118 0.79 7.09 -3.09
C LEU A 118 -0.13 8.06 -2.35
N THR A 119 -1.41 7.71 -2.23
CA THR A 119 -2.35 8.40 -1.35
C THR A 119 -2.79 7.43 -0.26
N VAL A 120 -2.54 7.79 0.99
CA VAL A 120 -2.97 7.01 2.15
C VAL A 120 -4.05 7.77 2.90
N CYS A 121 -5.19 7.14 3.06
CA CYS A 121 -6.36 7.63 3.79
C CYS A 121 -6.51 6.79 5.06
N PHE A 122 -6.18 7.37 6.20
CA PHE A 122 -6.39 6.73 7.50
C PHE A 122 -7.72 7.14 8.10
N TYR A 123 -8.49 6.17 8.60
CA TYR A 123 -9.74 6.43 9.30
C TYR A 123 -9.74 5.86 10.73
N GLY A 124 -10.60 6.42 11.58
CA GLY A 124 -10.75 6.11 12.99
C GLY A 124 -10.31 7.26 13.88
N THR A 125 -10.55 7.14 15.18
CA THR A 125 -10.05 8.09 16.17
C THR A 125 -8.53 7.97 16.25
N VAL A 126 -7.82 9.06 16.00
CA VAL A 126 -6.34 9.10 15.91
C VAL A 126 -5.84 10.27 16.75
N THR A 127 -4.95 10.00 17.67
CA THR A 127 -4.25 11.03 18.45
C THR A 127 -3.24 11.79 17.58
N ASP A 128 -2.80 12.97 18.00
CA ASP A 128 -1.79 13.73 17.25
C ASP A 128 -0.47 12.96 17.13
N PHE A 129 -0.07 12.22 18.17
CA PHE A 129 1.12 11.37 18.13
C PHE A 129 1.01 10.23 17.12
N GLU A 130 -0.15 9.58 17.03
CA GLU A 130 -0.40 8.54 16.03
C GLU A 130 -0.45 9.13 14.61
N ARG A 131 -1.01 10.33 14.45
CA ARG A 131 -1.01 11.06 13.17
C ARG A 131 0.40 11.35 12.68
N GLU A 132 1.26 11.83 13.55
CA GLU A 132 2.67 12.07 13.22
C GLU A 132 3.40 10.76 12.88
N THR A 133 3.18 9.71 13.65
CA THR A 133 3.75 8.37 13.41
C THR A 133 3.30 7.82 12.06
N ALA A 134 2.02 7.92 11.72
CA ALA A 134 1.48 7.49 10.44
C ALA A 134 2.05 8.28 9.26
N ALA A 135 2.19 9.60 9.40
CA ALA A 135 2.80 10.44 8.36
C ALA A 135 4.27 10.03 8.10
N ARG A 136 5.04 9.77 9.15
CA ARG A 136 6.42 9.26 9.04
C ARG A 136 6.47 7.88 8.39
N LEU A 137 5.52 6.99 8.70
CA LEU A 137 5.41 5.67 8.07
C LEU A 137 5.13 5.79 6.58
N VAL A 138 4.21 6.67 6.17
CA VAL A 138 3.88 6.90 4.75
C VAL A 138 5.11 7.43 4.00
N GLU A 139 5.86 8.36 4.59
CA GLU A 139 7.11 8.86 4.00
C GLU A 139 8.18 7.76 3.90
N ALA A 140 8.32 6.91 4.91
CA ALA A 140 9.23 5.76 4.86
C ALA A 140 8.84 4.78 3.74
N ASN A 141 7.56 4.49 3.58
CA ASN A 141 7.05 3.66 2.50
C ASN A 141 7.28 4.30 1.12
N ARG A 142 7.07 5.63 0.99
CA ARG A 142 7.39 6.37 -0.22
C ARG A 142 8.81 6.08 -0.70
N VAL A 143 9.76 6.19 0.20
CA VAL A 143 11.17 6.02 -0.13
C VAL A 143 11.53 4.56 -0.39
N ASN A 144 11.06 3.64 0.45
CA ASN A 144 11.47 2.23 0.42
C ASN A 144 10.77 1.43 -0.69
N MET A 145 9.53 1.79 -1.01
CA MET A 145 8.72 1.11 -2.03
C MET A 145 8.70 1.84 -3.38
N GLY A 146 9.29 3.03 -3.45
CA GLY A 146 9.49 3.77 -4.70
C GLY A 146 8.30 4.59 -5.15
N PHE A 147 7.47 5.07 -4.24
CA PHE A 147 6.39 5.99 -4.58
C PHE A 147 6.87 7.43 -4.75
N SER A 148 6.18 8.23 -5.58
CA SER A 148 6.49 9.66 -5.74
C SER A 148 5.36 10.41 -6.46
N PRO A 149 4.71 11.40 -5.80
CA PRO A 149 4.78 11.74 -4.39
C PRO A 149 3.99 10.78 -3.49
N ALA A 150 4.00 11.03 -2.16
CA ALA A 150 3.14 10.36 -1.19
C ALA A 150 2.44 11.40 -0.29
N GLN A 151 1.18 11.12 0.05
CA GLN A 151 0.36 11.99 0.90
C GLN A 151 -0.45 11.14 1.89
N ALA A 152 -0.65 11.64 3.10
CA ALA A 152 -1.49 11.03 4.13
C ALA A 152 -2.67 11.95 4.47
N PHE A 153 -3.86 11.38 4.57
CA PHE A 153 -5.10 12.04 4.97
C PHE A 153 -5.73 11.28 6.14
N PHE A 154 -6.43 11.99 6.99
CA PHE A 154 -7.02 11.44 8.21
C PHE A 154 -8.46 11.91 8.39
N ALA A 155 -9.34 11.01 8.76
CA ALA A 155 -10.71 11.32 9.16
C ALA A 155 -11.22 10.30 10.18
N GLU A 156 -12.25 10.65 10.95
CA GLU A 156 -12.85 9.72 11.90
C GLU A 156 -13.58 8.57 11.21
N LYS A 157 -14.23 8.87 10.08
CA LYS A 157 -15.00 7.91 9.30
C LYS A 157 -14.49 7.82 7.87
N PRO A 158 -14.48 6.64 7.25
CA PRO A 158 -13.98 6.46 5.90
C PRO A 158 -14.77 7.24 4.85
N GLU A 159 -16.07 7.47 5.05
CA GLU A 159 -16.94 8.23 4.14
C GLU A 159 -16.45 9.67 3.94
N LEU A 160 -15.87 10.29 4.96
CA LEU A 160 -15.32 11.63 4.90
C LEU A 160 -14.08 11.73 3.99
N LEU A 161 -13.50 10.59 3.60
CA LEU A 161 -12.35 10.52 2.70
C LEU A 161 -12.74 10.24 1.23
N ALA A 162 -14.03 10.07 0.95
CA ALA A 162 -14.52 9.74 -0.39
C ALA A 162 -14.09 10.78 -1.44
N GLU A 163 -14.21 12.06 -1.13
CA GLU A 163 -13.81 13.14 -2.06
C GLU A 163 -12.29 13.16 -2.31
N VAL A 164 -11.49 12.85 -1.29
CA VAL A 164 -10.03 12.72 -1.47
C VAL A 164 -9.72 11.57 -2.43
N ILE A 165 -10.42 10.45 -2.31
CA ILE A 165 -10.20 9.26 -3.15
C ILE A 165 -10.62 9.52 -4.59
N LYS A 166 -11.76 10.17 -4.83
CA LYS A 166 -12.27 10.50 -6.17
C LYS A 166 -11.37 11.48 -6.92
N ASN A 167 -10.78 12.44 -6.21
CA ASN A 167 -9.97 13.51 -6.80
C ASN A 167 -8.48 13.13 -6.98
N LYS A 168 -8.10 11.91 -6.68
CA LYS A 168 -6.74 11.39 -6.80
C LYS A 168 -6.64 10.33 -7.90
#